data_68c85d407c975f57b583c87b64b553c7
#
_entry.id   68c85d407c975f57b583c87b64b553c7
#
_cell.length_a   1.000
_cell.length_b   1.000
_cell.length_c   1.000
_cell.angle_alpha   90.00
_cell.angle_beta   90.00
_cell.angle_gamma   90.00
#
_symmetry.space_group_name_H-M   'P 1'
#
loop_
_entity.id
_entity.type
_entity.pdbx_description
1 polymer ?
#
loop_
_entity_poly.entity_id
_entity_poly.type
_entity_poly.pdbx_seq_one_letter_code
_entity_poly.pdbx_strand_id
1 'polypeptide(L)'
;MDSIIIAAGGTGGHIYPGIAVGTKLRALGFNVNWVGAKLGMEAEIVERHKFNFLPITIKGVRRSGLARVLSAPILITLAILQAVLVIQRVKPKVVIGMGGYVSGPVGVAAKLCGKKLVIHEQNSVAGLTNRLLSILADRTLQAFPGTFRKEVNAITTGNPIRSSISLLPSPEVRVQGRTHLSV
;
A
#
# COMPACT_ATOMS: atom_id res chain seq x y z
N MET A 1 13.97 -15.59 -9.84
CA MET A 1 13.46 -14.20 -9.78
C MET A 1 12.87 -13.99 -8.40
N ASP A 2 13.33 -12.98 -7.69
CA ASP A 2 12.88 -12.73 -6.31
C ASP A 2 11.48 -12.17 -6.30
N SER A 3 10.62 -12.72 -5.43
CA SER A 3 9.24 -12.28 -5.28
C SER A 3 9.10 -11.19 -4.22
N ILE A 4 8.26 -10.20 -4.51
CA ILE A 4 7.86 -9.11 -3.60
C ILE A 4 6.33 -9.10 -3.54
N ILE A 5 5.79 -8.82 -2.35
CA ILE A 5 4.36 -8.53 -2.19
C ILE A 5 4.18 -7.04 -1.91
N ILE A 6 3.27 -6.41 -2.64
CA ILE A 6 2.72 -5.09 -2.31
C ILE A 6 1.34 -5.29 -1.72
N ALA A 7 1.09 -4.71 -0.55
CA ALA A 7 -0.20 -4.70 0.11
C ALA A 7 -0.74 -3.27 0.15
N ALA A 8 -1.81 -3.02 -0.58
CA ALA A 8 -2.49 -1.74 -0.57
C ALA A 8 -3.95 -1.89 -0.98
N GLY A 9 -4.81 -1.09 -0.38
CA GLY A 9 -6.22 -1.06 -0.71
C GLY A 9 -6.97 0.08 -0.03
N GLY A 10 -8.24 0.18 -0.37
CA GLY A 10 -9.16 1.12 0.24
C GLY A 10 -9.30 2.45 -0.51
N THR A 11 -8.22 3.10 -0.91
CA THR A 11 -8.27 4.37 -1.64
C THR A 11 -7.19 4.47 -2.71
N GLY A 12 -7.45 5.29 -3.74
CA GLY A 12 -6.45 5.58 -4.78
C GLY A 12 -5.15 6.16 -4.24
N GLY A 13 -5.19 6.86 -3.10
CA GLY A 13 -4.02 7.43 -2.44
C GLY A 13 -2.98 6.38 -1.99
N HIS A 14 -3.40 5.15 -1.74
CA HIS A 14 -2.50 4.02 -1.43
C HIS A 14 -2.21 3.17 -2.67
N ILE A 15 -3.21 2.99 -3.53
CA ILE A 15 -3.11 2.10 -4.69
C ILE A 15 -2.15 2.66 -5.73
N TYR A 16 -2.30 3.91 -6.15
CA TYR A 16 -1.48 4.48 -7.22
C TYR A 16 0.00 4.63 -6.88
N PRO A 17 0.40 5.07 -5.67
CA PRO A 17 1.79 5.00 -5.24
C PRO A 17 2.33 3.56 -5.23
N GLY A 18 1.52 2.59 -4.78
CA GLY A 18 1.88 1.18 -4.85
C GLY A 18 2.12 0.67 -6.27
N ILE A 19 1.30 1.12 -7.24
CA ILE A 19 1.50 0.82 -8.67
C ILE A 19 2.80 1.44 -9.19
N ALA A 20 3.11 2.67 -8.82
CA ALA A 20 4.35 3.32 -9.22
C ALA A 20 5.57 2.54 -8.72
N VAL A 21 5.57 2.15 -7.43
CA VAL A 21 6.62 1.31 -6.82
C VAL A 21 6.69 -0.06 -7.52
N GLY A 22 5.55 -0.74 -7.67
CA GLY A 22 5.49 -2.06 -8.27
C GLY A 22 5.98 -2.08 -9.73
N THR A 23 5.63 -1.05 -10.51
CA THR A 23 6.11 -0.90 -11.89
C THR A 23 7.62 -0.76 -11.94
N LYS A 24 8.20 0.06 -11.05
CA LYS A 24 9.65 0.22 -10.96
C LYS A 24 10.33 -1.08 -10.53
N LEU A 25 9.78 -1.79 -9.56
CA LEU A 25 10.32 -3.07 -9.11
C LEU A 25 10.27 -4.13 -10.21
N ARG A 26 9.19 -4.20 -11.01
CA ARG A 26 9.14 -5.10 -12.18
C ARG A 26 10.21 -4.75 -13.22
N ALA A 27 10.42 -3.46 -13.47
CA ALA A 27 11.49 -3.02 -14.39
C ALA A 27 12.89 -3.39 -13.90
N LEU A 28 13.07 -3.55 -12.58
CA LEU A 28 14.29 -4.04 -11.96
C LEU A 28 14.39 -5.57 -11.89
N GLY A 29 13.46 -6.30 -12.50
CA GLY A 29 13.48 -7.76 -12.59
C GLY A 29 12.87 -8.50 -11.41
N PHE A 30 12.09 -7.84 -10.53
CA PHE A 30 11.38 -8.53 -9.45
C PHE A 30 10.03 -9.07 -9.90
N ASN A 31 9.64 -10.22 -9.35
CA ASN A 31 8.28 -10.74 -9.48
C ASN A 31 7.38 -10.06 -8.44
N VAL A 32 6.54 -9.12 -8.89
CA VAL A 32 5.67 -8.32 -8.00
C VAL A 32 4.27 -8.90 -7.98
N ASN A 33 3.83 -9.31 -6.78
CA ASN A 33 2.48 -9.77 -6.49
C ASN A 33 1.75 -8.70 -5.67
N TRP A 34 0.44 -8.58 -5.85
CA TRP A 34 -0.37 -7.61 -5.12
C TRP A 34 -1.39 -8.30 -4.23
N VAL A 35 -1.40 -7.96 -2.95
CA VAL A 35 -2.45 -8.40 -2.03
C VAL A 35 -3.42 -7.25 -1.79
N GLY A 36 -4.70 -7.52 -2.04
CA GLY A 36 -5.80 -6.56 -1.92
C GLY A 36 -7.09 -7.20 -1.41
N ALA A 37 -8.09 -6.38 -1.09
CA ALA A 37 -9.40 -6.90 -0.72
C ALA A 37 -10.15 -7.44 -1.94
N LYS A 38 -10.77 -8.62 -1.79
CA LYS A 38 -11.50 -9.30 -2.89
C LYS A 38 -12.55 -8.42 -3.57
N LEU A 39 -13.22 -7.55 -2.81
CA LEU A 39 -14.26 -6.64 -3.28
C LEU A 39 -13.81 -5.16 -3.18
N GLY A 40 -12.50 -4.92 -3.16
CA GLY A 40 -11.93 -3.59 -3.12
C GLY A 40 -11.78 -2.99 -4.52
N MET A 41 -11.76 -1.66 -4.59
CA MET A 41 -11.49 -0.95 -5.86
C MET A 41 -10.10 -1.25 -6.43
N GLU A 42 -9.19 -1.74 -5.60
CA GLU A 42 -7.85 -2.13 -5.99
C GLU A 42 -7.83 -3.31 -6.95
N ALA A 43 -8.80 -4.23 -6.90
CA ALA A 43 -8.82 -5.42 -7.75
C ALA A 43 -8.76 -5.02 -9.23
N GLU A 44 -9.71 -4.20 -9.68
CA GLU A 44 -9.79 -3.74 -11.09
C GLU A 44 -8.58 -2.89 -11.48
N ILE A 45 -8.16 -1.95 -10.61
CA ILE A 45 -7.04 -1.06 -10.92
C ILE A 45 -5.74 -1.85 -11.09
N VAL A 46 -5.46 -2.80 -10.20
CA VAL A 46 -4.25 -3.61 -10.18
C VAL A 46 -4.18 -4.55 -11.38
N GLU A 47 -5.32 -5.16 -11.74
CA GLU A 47 -5.43 -6.02 -12.93
C GLU A 47 -5.19 -5.25 -14.23
N ARG A 48 -5.73 -4.03 -14.35
CA ARG A 48 -5.45 -3.13 -15.50
C ARG A 48 -3.95 -2.83 -15.65
N HIS A 49 -3.19 -2.81 -14.55
CA HIS A 49 -1.74 -2.63 -14.56
C HIS A 49 -0.96 -3.95 -14.67
N LYS A 50 -1.67 -5.07 -14.92
CA LYS A 50 -1.11 -6.41 -15.14
C LYS A 50 -0.23 -6.90 -13.99
N PHE A 51 -0.60 -6.61 -12.74
CA PHE A 51 -0.02 -7.25 -11.57
C PHE A 51 -0.78 -8.53 -11.22
N ASN A 52 -0.07 -9.52 -10.69
CA ASN A 52 -0.70 -10.72 -10.15
C ASN A 52 -1.46 -10.35 -8.87
N PHE A 53 -2.79 -10.35 -8.94
CA PHE A 53 -3.66 -9.98 -7.83
C PHE A 53 -4.03 -11.20 -6.97
N LEU A 54 -3.75 -11.10 -5.68
CA LEU A 54 -4.00 -12.15 -4.69
C LEU A 54 -5.01 -11.63 -3.67
N PRO A 55 -6.30 -11.97 -3.80
CA PRO A 55 -7.35 -11.43 -2.96
C PRO A 55 -7.34 -12.02 -1.56
N ILE A 56 -7.62 -11.17 -0.56
CA ILE A 56 -8.01 -11.59 0.80
C ILE A 56 -9.39 -11.06 1.15
N THR A 57 -10.09 -11.77 2.03
CA THR A 57 -11.43 -11.37 2.48
C THR A 57 -11.30 -10.42 3.66
N ILE A 58 -11.37 -9.13 3.39
CA ILE A 58 -11.36 -8.08 4.42
C ILE A 58 -12.22 -6.91 3.94
N LYS A 59 -12.82 -6.20 4.89
CA LYS A 59 -13.56 -4.94 4.66
C LYS A 59 -13.09 -3.89 5.67
N GLY A 60 -13.05 -2.64 5.24
CA GLY A 60 -12.78 -1.53 6.14
C GLY A 60 -13.85 -1.41 7.22
N VAL A 61 -13.44 -1.18 8.48
CA VAL A 61 -14.35 -1.03 9.64
C VAL A 61 -14.80 0.41 9.85
N ARG A 62 -14.20 1.35 9.15
CA ARG A 62 -14.49 2.77 9.31
C ARG A 62 -15.91 3.09 8.86
N ARG A 63 -16.69 3.78 9.69
CA ARG A 63 -18.13 4.09 9.48
C ARG A 63 -19.03 2.86 9.46
N SER A 64 -18.74 1.86 10.27
CA SER A 64 -19.51 0.61 10.34
C SER A 64 -20.37 0.60 11.61
N GLY A 65 -21.54 -0.06 11.54
CA GLY A 65 -22.39 -0.27 12.71
C GLY A 65 -21.75 -1.16 13.78
N LEU A 66 -22.31 -1.13 14.99
CA LEU A 66 -21.78 -1.83 16.18
C LEU A 66 -21.50 -3.32 15.94
N ALA A 67 -22.37 -4.03 15.22
CA ALA A 67 -22.19 -5.46 14.88
C ALA A 67 -20.89 -5.71 14.12
N ARG A 68 -20.48 -4.80 13.22
CA ARG A 68 -19.24 -4.94 12.47
C ARG A 68 -18.00 -4.61 13.31
N VAL A 69 -18.12 -3.70 14.26
CA VAL A 69 -17.04 -3.41 15.21
C VAL A 69 -16.80 -4.63 16.10
N LEU A 70 -17.84 -5.29 16.57
CA LEU A 70 -17.76 -6.51 17.38
C LEU A 70 -17.18 -7.70 16.60
N SER A 71 -17.49 -7.83 15.31
CA SER A 71 -16.93 -8.89 14.46
C SER A 71 -15.53 -8.58 13.90
N ALA A 72 -15.04 -7.34 14.03
CA ALA A 72 -13.75 -6.92 13.48
C ALA A 72 -12.56 -7.79 13.92
N PRO A 73 -12.41 -8.20 15.19
CA PRO A 73 -11.29 -9.06 15.60
C PRO A 73 -11.27 -10.38 14.85
N ILE A 74 -12.42 -11.03 14.67
CA ILE A 74 -12.54 -12.31 13.94
C ILE A 74 -12.19 -12.09 12.47
N LEU A 75 -12.72 -11.05 11.84
CA LEU A 75 -12.46 -10.76 10.44
C LEU A 75 -10.97 -10.41 10.19
N ILE A 76 -10.34 -9.68 11.09
CA ILE A 76 -8.92 -9.35 11.01
C ILE A 76 -8.08 -10.63 11.17
N THR A 77 -8.42 -11.50 12.13
CA THR A 77 -7.72 -12.78 12.32
C THR A 77 -7.82 -13.66 11.06
N LEU A 78 -9.01 -13.79 10.48
CA LEU A 78 -9.19 -14.53 9.23
C LEU A 78 -8.38 -13.91 8.07
N ALA A 79 -8.33 -12.59 7.97
CA ALA A 79 -7.52 -11.91 6.97
C ALA A 79 -6.02 -12.14 7.17
N ILE A 80 -5.55 -12.18 8.44
CA ILE A 80 -4.15 -12.53 8.76
C ILE A 80 -3.85 -13.97 8.33
N LEU A 81 -4.72 -14.94 8.65
CA LEU A 81 -4.53 -16.33 8.24
C LEU A 81 -4.48 -16.50 6.72
N GLN A 82 -5.38 -15.84 5.99
CA GLN A 82 -5.33 -15.82 4.52
C GLN A 82 -4.03 -15.20 4.00
N ALA A 83 -3.58 -14.10 4.60
CA ALA A 83 -2.32 -13.46 4.22
C ALA A 83 -1.10 -14.36 4.52
N VAL A 84 -1.11 -15.12 5.63
CA VAL A 84 -0.08 -16.12 5.93
C VAL A 84 -0.02 -17.18 4.82
N LEU A 85 -1.15 -17.73 4.40
CA LEU A 85 -1.19 -18.72 3.30
C LEU A 85 -0.65 -18.15 1.99
N VAL A 86 -1.02 -16.90 1.67
CA VAL A 86 -0.49 -16.20 0.49
C VAL A 86 1.04 -16.04 0.59
N ILE A 87 1.55 -15.60 1.74
CA ILE A 87 2.99 -15.40 1.95
C ILE A 87 3.77 -16.72 1.89
N GLN A 88 3.22 -17.79 2.46
CA GLN A 88 3.83 -19.13 2.39
C GLN A 88 3.88 -19.66 0.96
N ARG A 89 2.85 -19.40 0.14
CA ARG A 89 2.80 -19.79 -1.27
C ARG A 89 3.74 -18.98 -2.14
N VAL A 90 3.75 -17.64 -1.99
CA VAL A 90 4.55 -16.71 -2.82
C VAL A 90 6.02 -16.70 -2.38
N LYS A 91 6.29 -16.95 -1.09
CA LYS A 91 7.63 -16.90 -0.46
C LYS A 91 8.36 -15.58 -0.77
N PRO A 92 7.75 -14.41 -0.53
CA PRO A 92 8.37 -13.13 -0.88
C PRO A 92 9.62 -12.89 -0.03
N LYS A 93 10.61 -12.17 -0.59
CA LYS A 93 11.73 -11.63 0.19
C LYS A 93 11.31 -10.45 1.06
N VAL A 94 10.41 -9.61 0.52
CA VAL A 94 9.94 -8.39 1.18
C VAL A 94 8.44 -8.24 0.95
N VAL A 95 7.76 -7.77 1.98
CA VAL A 95 6.37 -7.30 1.92
C VAL A 95 6.38 -5.78 2.08
N ILE A 96 5.73 -5.08 1.17
CA ILE A 96 5.62 -3.60 1.16
C ILE A 96 4.17 -3.23 1.48
N GLY A 97 3.94 -2.62 2.64
CA GLY A 97 2.64 -2.06 3.03
C GLY A 97 2.53 -0.60 2.61
N MET A 98 1.59 -0.31 1.72
CA MET A 98 1.35 1.06 1.24
C MET A 98 0.22 1.76 2.00
N GLY A 99 -0.32 1.13 3.05
CA GLY A 99 -1.43 1.66 3.83
C GLY A 99 -2.81 1.11 3.44
N GLY A 100 -3.84 1.65 4.08
CA GLY A 100 -5.19 1.11 4.00
C GLY A 100 -5.39 -0.12 4.91
N TYR A 101 -6.64 -0.56 5.00
CA TYR A 101 -7.02 -1.65 5.91
C TYR A 101 -6.46 -3.03 5.50
N VAL A 102 -6.07 -3.20 4.25
CA VAL A 102 -5.43 -4.41 3.72
C VAL A 102 -4.01 -4.59 4.25
N SER A 103 -3.25 -3.50 4.31
CA SER A 103 -1.84 -3.56 4.74
C SER A 103 -1.66 -4.06 6.17
N GLY A 104 -2.64 -3.83 7.06
CA GLY A 104 -2.59 -4.26 8.46
C GLY A 104 -2.38 -5.77 8.61
N PRO A 105 -3.36 -6.59 8.23
CA PRO A 105 -3.25 -8.05 8.34
C PRO A 105 -2.10 -8.64 7.52
N VAL A 106 -1.80 -8.07 6.34
CA VAL A 106 -0.68 -8.53 5.51
C VAL A 106 0.67 -8.24 6.15
N GLY A 107 0.84 -7.07 6.76
CA GLY A 107 2.04 -6.69 7.48
C GLY A 107 2.28 -7.55 8.73
N VAL A 108 1.22 -7.83 9.51
CA VAL A 108 1.29 -8.76 10.65
C VAL A 108 1.67 -10.17 10.17
N ALA A 109 1.02 -10.68 9.12
CA ALA A 109 1.33 -11.98 8.54
C ALA A 109 2.77 -12.07 8.03
N ALA A 110 3.32 -10.98 7.46
CA ALA A 110 4.71 -10.92 7.03
C ALA A 110 5.66 -11.17 8.22
N LYS A 111 5.43 -10.52 9.33
CA LYS A 111 6.27 -10.71 10.54
C LYS A 111 6.11 -12.09 11.15
N LEU A 112 4.88 -12.64 11.21
CA LEU A 112 4.63 -14.01 11.66
C LEU A 112 5.35 -15.05 10.78
N CYS A 113 5.50 -14.77 9.48
CA CYS A 113 6.23 -15.62 8.54
C CYS A 113 7.74 -15.30 8.46
N GLY A 114 8.29 -14.48 9.33
CA GLY A 114 9.72 -14.10 9.34
C GLY A 114 10.15 -13.29 8.11
N LYS A 115 9.22 -12.63 7.42
CA LYS A 115 9.52 -11.84 6.23
C LYS A 115 9.84 -10.39 6.58
N LYS A 116 10.67 -9.75 5.75
CA LYS A 116 10.96 -8.33 5.89
C LYS A 116 9.72 -7.51 5.54
N LEU A 117 9.38 -6.55 6.40
CA LEU A 117 8.26 -5.63 6.24
C LEU A 117 8.78 -4.21 6.04
N VAL A 118 8.45 -3.61 4.92
CA VAL A 118 8.65 -2.18 4.65
C VAL A 118 7.28 -1.53 4.57
N ILE A 119 7.11 -0.39 5.20
CA ILE A 119 5.86 0.41 5.05
C ILE A 119 6.18 1.78 4.47
N HIS A 120 5.24 2.33 3.72
CA HIS A 120 5.30 3.69 3.19
C HIS A 120 4.01 4.44 3.50
N GLU A 121 4.15 5.66 4.02
CA GLU A 121 3.03 6.59 4.25
C GLU A 121 3.09 7.74 3.25
N GLN A 122 2.00 7.93 2.51
CA GLN A 122 1.88 8.93 1.46
C GLN A 122 1.31 10.27 1.95
N ASN A 123 0.63 10.25 3.09
CA ASN A 123 -0.01 11.41 3.68
C ASN A 123 0.92 12.13 4.67
N SER A 124 0.64 13.41 4.93
CA SER A 124 1.37 14.19 5.94
C SER A 124 1.06 13.75 7.38
N VAL A 125 0.00 12.97 7.59
CA VAL A 125 -0.36 12.37 8.88
C VAL A 125 -0.51 10.87 8.68
N ALA A 126 0.23 10.09 9.47
CA ALA A 126 0.21 8.64 9.36
C ALA A 126 -1.17 8.06 9.69
N GLY A 127 -1.69 7.23 8.79
CA GLY A 127 -2.91 6.48 9.00
C GLY A 127 -2.76 5.46 10.14
N LEU A 128 -3.87 5.08 10.79
CA LEU A 128 -3.86 4.15 11.92
C LEU A 128 -3.11 2.85 11.61
N THR A 129 -3.36 2.27 10.45
CA THR A 129 -2.70 1.03 10.00
C THR A 129 -1.19 1.19 9.95
N ASN A 130 -0.68 2.24 9.30
CA ASN A 130 0.75 2.47 9.18
C ASN A 130 1.39 2.86 10.54
N ARG A 131 0.66 3.57 11.40
CA ARG A 131 1.11 3.84 12.78
C ARG A 131 1.30 2.57 13.60
N LEU A 132 0.40 1.59 13.48
CA LEU A 132 0.53 0.31 14.16
C LEU A 132 1.63 -0.56 13.53
N LEU A 133 1.70 -0.60 12.21
CA LEU A 133 2.71 -1.38 11.50
C LEU A 133 4.12 -0.82 11.66
N SER A 134 4.29 0.47 11.92
CA SER A 134 5.63 1.06 12.14
C SER A 134 6.37 0.46 13.33
N ILE A 135 5.63 -0.12 14.29
CA ILE A 135 6.21 -0.83 15.45
C ILE A 135 6.84 -2.17 15.02
N LEU A 136 6.30 -2.80 13.97
CA LEU A 136 6.70 -4.12 13.48
C LEU A 136 7.62 -4.05 12.26
N ALA A 137 7.61 -2.93 11.54
CA ALA A 137 8.30 -2.77 10.27
C ALA A 137 9.83 -2.77 10.42
N ASP A 138 10.51 -3.43 9.50
CA ASP A 138 11.98 -3.38 9.40
C ASP A 138 12.45 -2.02 8.85
N ARG A 139 11.61 -1.34 8.06
CA ARG A 139 11.83 0.02 7.56
C ARG A 139 10.50 0.74 7.41
N THR A 140 10.47 1.97 7.88
CA THR A 140 9.34 2.90 7.71
C THR A 140 9.76 4.04 6.81
N LEU A 141 9.01 4.23 5.72
CA LEU A 141 9.21 5.29 4.75
C LEU A 141 8.05 6.28 4.84
N GLN A 142 8.32 7.54 4.57
CA GLN A 142 7.31 8.61 4.58
C GLN A 142 7.49 9.57 3.41
N ALA A 143 6.39 10.10 2.91
CA ALA A 143 6.43 11.10 1.84
C ALA A 143 6.85 12.47 2.36
N PHE A 144 6.41 12.83 3.56
CA PHE A 144 6.63 14.13 4.15
C PHE A 144 7.39 14.01 5.48
N PRO A 145 8.34 14.90 5.79
CA PRO A 145 8.99 14.95 7.09
C PRO A 145 7.96 15.13 8.22
N GLY A 146 8.15 14.43 9.32
CA GLY A 146 7.30 14.57 10.50
C GLY A 146 5.95 13.82 10.44
N THR A 147 5.71 13.00 9.41
CA THR A 147 4.51 12.13 9.32
C THR A 147 4.43 11.14 10.48
N PHE A 148 5.55 10.57 10.86
CA PHE A 148 5.67 9.71 12.05
C PHE A 148 6.39 10.45 13.19
N ARG A 149 6.24 9.94 14.40
CA ARG A 149 7.01 10.39 15.57
C ARG A 149 8.50 10.09 15.36
N LYS A 150 9.39 10.87 15.98
CA LYS A 150 10.85 10.75 15.82
C LYS A 150 11.38 9.36 16.17
N GLU A 151 10.79 8.71 17.16
CA GLU A 151 11.19 7.39 17.65
C GLU A 151 11.02 6.27 16.60
N VAL A 152 10.18 6.49 15.58
CA VAL A 152 9.99 5.55 14.47
C VAL A 152 11.17 5.55 13.50
N ASN A 153 12.00 6.59 13.51
CA ASN A 153 13.14 6.76 12.60
C ASN A 153 12.75 6.57 11.12
N ALA A 154 11.60 7.16 10.73
CA ALA A 154 11.10 7.05 9.38
C ALA A 154 11.97 7.81 8.38
N ILE A 155 12.26 7.19 7.24
CA ILE A 155 13.07 7.77 6.17
C ILE A 155 12.14 8.53 5.22
N THR A 156 12.44 9.81 4.98
CA THR A 156 11.68 10.62 4.02
C THR A 156 12.18 10.35 2.60
N THR A 157 11.31 9.75 1.77
CA THR A 157 11.61 9.34 0.39
C THR A 157 10.80 10.11 -0.66
N GLY A 158 9.91 10.99 -0.24
CA GLY A 158 8.92 11.58 -1.12
C GLY A 158 7.77 10.62 -1.45
N ASN A 159 6.79 11.11 -2.21
CA ASN A 159 5.63 10.32 -2.61
C ASN A 159 5.92 9.65 -3.97
N PRO A 160 5.78 8.32 -4.09
CA PRO A 160 5.92 7.65 -5.37
C PRO A 160 4.83 8.12 -6.35
N ILE A 161 5.25 8.73 -7.44
CA ILE A 161 4.35 9.19 -8.51
C ILE A 161 4.53 8.35 -9.77
N ARG A 162 3.45 8.23 -10.53
CA ARG A 162 3.48 7.54 -11.83
C ARG A 162 4.37 8.31 -12.81
N SER A 163 5.13 7.62 -13.64
CA SER A 163 6.00 8.22 -14.66
C SER A 163 5.21 9.13 -15.61
N SER A 164 3.96 8.79 -15.93
CA SER A 164 3.08 9.65 -16.72
C SER A 164 2.81 11.03 -16.12
N ILE A 165 2.91 11.16 -14.80
CA ILE A 165 2.76 12.45 -14.08
C ILE A 165 4.11 13.16 -14.00
N SER A 166 5.20 12.44 -13.74
CA SER A 166 6.55 13.03 -13.64
C SER A 166 7.07 13.58 -14.96
N LEU A 167 6.54 13.12 -16.09
CA LEU A 167 6.87 13.60 -17.43
C LEU A 167 6.02 14.80 -17.88
N LEU A 168 5.03 15.22 -17.10
CA LEU A 168 4.25 16.41 -17.42
C LEU A 168 5.10 17.66 -17.26
N PRO A 169 4.99 18.65 -18.19
CA PRO A 169 5.62 19.95 -18.01
C PRO A 169 5.22 20.61 -16.69
N SER A 170 6.06 21.50 -16.19
CA SER A 170 5.76 22.22 -14.94
C SER A 170 4.42 22.99 -15.04
N PRO A 171 3.75 23.26 -13.91
CA PRO A 171 2.48 23.98 -13.91
C PRO A 171 2.58 25.32 -14.67
N GLU A 172 3.70 26.02 -14.54
CA GLU A 172 3.93 27.30 -15.23
C GLU A 172 3.91 27.15 -16.75
N VAL A 173 4.56 26.12 -17.29
CA VAL A 173 4.58 25.84 -18.74
C VAL A 173 3.18 25.42 -19.24
N ARG A 174 2.42 24.69 -18.42
CA ARG A 174 1.06 24.25 -18.78
C ARG A 174 0.04 25.39 -18.78
N VAL A 175 0.22 26.39 -17.90
CA VAL A 175 -0.66 27.57 -17.82
C VAL A 175 -0.42 28.53 -18.97
N GLN A 176 0.86 28.72 -19.39
CA GLN A 176 1.19 29.60 -20.53
C GLN A 176 0.57 29.16 -21.85
N GLY A 177 0.19 27.89 -22.02
CA GLY A 177 -0.52 27.37 -23.20
C GLY A 177 -2.05 27.46 -23.14
N ARG A 178 -2.64 27.97 -22.04
CA ARG A 178 -4.10 28.12 -21.89
C ARG A 178 -4.50 29.57 -21.99
N THR A 179 -4.86 30.00 -23.21
CA THR A 179 -5.34 31.37 -23.49
C THR A 179 -6.77 31.63 -23.02
N HIS A 180 -7.54 30.63 -22.62
CA HIS A 180 -8.91 30.78 -22.09
C HIS A 180 -9.16 29.79 -20.95
N LEU A 181 -9.33 30.28 -19.73
CA LEU A 181 -10.06 29.62 -18.67
C LEU A 181 -11.55 29.88 -18.96
N SER A 182 -12.28 28.92 -19.54
CA SER A 182 -13.73 28.92 -19.47
C SER A 182 -14.14 28.60 -18.04
N VAL A 183 -14.78 29.55 -17.38
CA VAL A 183 -15.44 29.45 -16.08
C VAL A 183 -16.69 28.59 -16.22
#